data_fcc378f300881ec6534e75f495f8eaa8
#
_entry.id   fcc378f300881ec6534e75f495f8eaa8
#
_cell.length_a   1.000
_cell.length_b   1.000
_cell.length_c   1.000
_cell.angle_alpha   90.00
_cell.angle_beta   90.00
_cell.angle_gamma   90.00
#
_symmetry.space_group_name_H-M   'P 1'
#
loop_
_entity.id
_entity.type
_entity.pdbx_description
1 polymer ?
#
loop_
_entity_poly.entity_id
_entity_poly.type
_entity_poly.pdbx_seq_one_letter_code
_entity_poly.pdbx_strand_id
1 'polypeptide(L)'
;MPDAEDVRRIALSLPDTTEKTAWSMPTFRVAGKMFATLPEDETSIAVRCPKEERDELALAEPEKFWIADHEAQFAWVRVRLAALEGEDELRDILADSWRQAATPRLLEAYPRLGLPPAG
;
A
#
# COMPACT_ATOMS: atom_id res chain seq x y z
N MET A 1 -17.35 -1.72 1.06
CA MET A 1 -16.27 -0.88 1.60
C MET A 1 -15.14 -1.77 2.14
N PRO A 2 -13.89 -1.64 1.65
CA PRO A 2 -12.80 -2.47 2.16
C PRO A 2 -12.51 -2.19 3.64
N ASP A 3 -12.12 -3.24 4.36
CA ASP A 3 -11.77 -3.15 5.77
C ASP A 3 -10.40 -3.78 6.03
N ALA A 4 -10.01 -3.87 7.31
CA ALA A 4 -8.71 -4.40 7.70
C ALA A 4 -8.51 -5.87 7.27
N GLU A 5 -9.57 -6.68 7.31
CA GLU A 5 -9.50 -8.07 6.86
C GLU A 5 -9.21 -8.14 5.36
N ASP A 6 -9.83 -7.25 4.59
CA ASP A 6 -9.58 -7.18 3.15
C ASP A 6 -8.12 -6.77 2.87
N VAL A 7 -7.58 -5.84 3.66
CA VAL A 7 -6.17 -5.43 3.54
C VAL A 7 -5.26 -6.63 3.74
N ARG A 8 -5.47 -7.38 4.81
CA ARG A 8 -4.64 -8.56 5.11
C ARG A 8 -4.74 -9.60 4.01
N ARG A 9 -5.95 -9.92 3.60
CA ARG A 9 -6.20 -10.94 2.57
C ARG A 9 -5.53 -10.56 1.25
N ILE A 10 -5.72 -9.33 0.81
CA ILE A 10 -5.17 -8.87 -0.47
C ILE A 10 -3.65 -8.75 -0.41
N ALA A 11 -3.11 -8.16 0.66
CA ALA A 11 -1.66 -8.02 0.80
C ALA A 11 -0.97 -9.39 0.79
N LEU A 12 -1.52 -10.35 1.53
CA LEU A 12 -0.94 -11.69 1.60
C LEU A 12 -1.12 -12.49 0.30
N SER A 13 -2.03 -12.08 -0.57
CA SER A 13 -2.18 -12.70 -1.88
C SER A 13 -1.09 -12.29 -2.87
N LEU A 14 -0.36 -11.22 -2.59
CA LEU A 14 0.72 -10.76 -3.45
C LEU A 14 1.95 -11.67 -3.29
N PRO A 15 2.74 -11.87 -4.38
CA PRO A 15 3.85 -12.84 -4.34
C PRO A 15 4.89 -12.53 -3.26
N ASP A 16 5.38 -13.58 -2.60
CA ASP A 16 6.43 -13.52 -1.58
C ASP A 16 6.19 -12.52 -0.46
N THR A 17 4.91 -12.29 -0.14
CA THR A 17 4.53 -11.36 0.92
C THR A 17 4.42 -12.09 2.25
N THR A 18 4.98 -11.50 3.30
CA THR A 18 4.86 -11.98 4.66
C THR A 18 4.29 -10.89 5.55
N GLU A 19 3.56 -11.30 6.59
CA GLU A 19 3.06 -10.39 7.60
C GLU A 19 3.96 -10.48 8.82
N LYS A 20 4.34 -9.33 9.39
CA LYS A 20 5.15 -9.28 10.59
C LYS A 20 4.67 -8.13 11.47
N THR A 21 4.52 -8.39 12.77
CA THR A 21 4.15 -7.33 13.71
C THR A 21 5.37 -6.47 14.02
N ALA A 22 5.23 -5.16 13.87
CA ALA A 22 6.23 -4.18 14.26
C ALA A 22 5.50 -2.96 14.83
N TRP A 23 6.06 -2.36 15.87
CA TRP A 23 5.44 -1.22 16.56
C TRP A 23 3.99 -1.50 16.96
N SER A 24 3.71 -2.73 17.38
CA SER A 24 2.37 -3.20 17.78
C SER A 24 1.33 -3.17 16.66
N MET A 25 1.75 -3.17 15.39
CA MET A 25 0.83 -3.20 14.25
C MET A 25 1.28 -4.21 13.21
N PRO A 26 0.34 -4.75 12.40
CA PRO A 26 0.70 -5.60 11.28
C PRO A 26 1.46 -4.81 10.21
N THR A 27 2.54 -5.40 9.72
CA THR A 27 3.28 -4.86 8.57
C THR A 27 3.39 -5.95 7.52
N PHE A 28 3.34 -5.56 6.26
CA PHE A 28 3.43 -6.49 5.13
C PHE A 28 4.71 -6.20 4.37
N ARG A 29 5.50 -7.26 4.13
CA ARG A 29 6.84 -7.15 3.56
C ARG A 29 7.03 -8.08 2.39
N VAL A 30 7.82 -7.63 1.42
CA VAL A 30 8.29 -8.45 0.31
C VAL A 30 9.80 -8.33 0.26
N ALA A 31 10.50 -9.46 0.22
CA ALA A 31 11.97 -9.50 0.24
C ALA A 31 12.57 -8.70 1.42
N GLY A 32 11.89 -8.73 2.55
CA GLY A 32 12.32 -8.03 3.76
C GLY A 32 11.98 -6.54 3.81
N LYS A 33 11.44 -5.98 2.73
CA LYS A 33 11.08 -4.56 2.67
C LYS A 33 9.58 -4.37 2.92
N MET A 34 9.26 -3.49 3.84
CA MET A 34 7.88 -3.17 4.18
C MET A 34 7.21 -2.37 3.04
N PHE A 35 6.03 -2.79 2.62
CA PHE A 35 5.27 -2.07 1.61
C PHE A 35 3.88 -1.63 2.07
N ALA A 36 3.43 -2.12 3.22
CA ALA A 36 2.17 -1.67 3.80
C ALA A 36 2.19 -1.86 5.30
N THR A 37 1.51 -0.97 6.01
CA THR A 37 1.25 -1.12 7.44
C THR A 37 -0.24 -0.92 7.70
N LEU A 38 -0.75 -1.60 8.73
CA LEU A 38 -2.14 -1.47 9.16
C LEU A 38 -2.13 -0.88 10.58
N PRO A 39 -2.32 0.45 10.70
CA PRO A 39 -2.34 1.10 12.02
C PRO A 39 -3.39 0.51 12.97
N GLU A 40 -3.17 0.71 14.26
CA GLU A 40 -3.98 0.10 15.32
C GLU A 40 -5.47 0.40 15.22
N ASP A 41 -5.85 1.59 14.74
CA ASP A 41 -7.25 1.96 14.58
C ASP A 41 -7.95 1.25 13.42
N GLU A 42 -7.18 0.61 12.54
CA GLU A 42 -7.66 -0.15 11.38
C GLU A 42 -8.53 0.64 10.39
N THR A 43 -8.48 1.96 10.44
CA THR A 43 -9.25 2.82 9.53
C THR A 43 -8.47 3.29 8.33
N SER A 44 -7.15 3.11 8.36
CA SER A 44 -6.27 3.54 7.29
C SER A 44 -5.13 2.55 7.12
N ILE A 45 -4.43 2.67 6.00
CA ILE A 45 -3.19 1.95 5.75
C ILE A 45 -2.11 2.96 5.34
N ALA A 46 -0.85 2.59 5.56
CA ALA A 46 0.27 3.35 5.00
C ALA A 46 0.91 2.50 3.91
N VAL A 47 1.17 3.08 2.77
CA VAL A 47 1.76 2.41 1.62
C VAL A 47 2.86 3.26 1.03
N ARG A 48 3.74 2.63 0.24
CA ARG A 48 4.79 3.36 -0.46
C ARG A 48 4.20 4.18 -1.60
N CYS A 49 4.68 5.41 -1.73
CA CYS A 49 4.30 6.28 -2.83
C CYS A 49 5.39 7.32 -3.03
N PRO A 50 5.89 7.51 -4.26
CA PRO A 50 6.87 8.57 -4.51
C PRO A 50 6.34 9.91 -4.04
N LYS A 51 7.22 10.75 -3.48
CA LYS A 51 6.80 12.01 -2.86
C LYS A 51 6.02 12.92 -3.80
N GLU A 52 6.42 13.00 -5.05
CA GLU A 52 5.73 13.83 -6.03
C GLU A 52 4.31 13.34 -6.30
N GLU A 53 4.13 12.03 -6.44
CA GLU A 53 2.80 11.44 -6.65
C GLU A 53 1.91 11.60 -5.44
N ARG A 54 2.44 11.38 -4.23
CA ARG A 54 1.63 11.49 -3.01
C ARG A 54 1.15 12.91 -2.77
N ASP A 55 1.99 13.89 -3.11
CA ASP A 55 1.61 15.31 -2.96
C ASP A 55 0.44 15.62 -3.90
N GLU A 56 0.48 15.12 -5.12
CA GLU A 56 -0.61 15.25 -6.08
C GLU A 56 -1.88 14.55 -5.60
N LEU A 57 -1.75 13.32 -5.09
CA LEU A 57 -2.88 12.55 -4.58
C LEU A 57 -3.53 13.24 -3.38
N ALA A 58 -2.73 13.71 -2.44
CA ALA A 58 -3.25 14.39 -1.25
C ALA A 58 -3.93 15.71 -1.60
N LEU A 59 -3.45 16.39 -2.62
CA LEU A 59 -4.05 17.62 -3.10
C LEU A 59 -5.36 17.36 -3.84
N ALA A 60 -5.39 16.34 -4.69
CA ALA A 60 -6.55 16.01 -5.52
C ALA A 60 -7.65 15.31 -4.73
N GLU A 61 -7.30 14.43 -3.80
CA GLU A 61 -8.26 13.63 -3.03
C GLU A 61 -7.89 13.61 -1.54
N PRO A 62 -7.99 14.78 -0.87
CA PRO A 62 -7.56 14.87 0.54
C PRO A 62 -8.41 14.04 1.50
N GLU A 63 -9.61 13.61 1.09
CA GLU A 63 -10.45 12.73 1.88
C GLU A 63 -9.95 11.30 1.88
N LYS A 64 -9.20 10.94 0.87
CA LYS A 64 -8.69 9.58 0.68
C LYS A 64 -7.22 9.46 1.05
N PHE A 65 -6.39 10.43 0.66
CA PHE A 65 -4.94 10.38 0.85
C PHE A 65 -4.45 11.54 1.71
N TRP A 66 -3.53 11.24 2.64
CA TRP A 66 -2.86 12.29 3.40
C TRP A 66 -1.45 11.84 3.78
N ILE A 67 -0.65 12.80 4.22
CA ILE A 67 0.73 12.56 4.60
C ILE A 67 0.84 12.73 6.11
N ALA A 68 1.16 11.65 6.82
CA ALA A 68 1.36 11.73 8.26
C ALA A 68 2.67 12.45 8.57
N ASP A 69 2.66 13.33 9.57
CA ASP A 69 3.82 14.15 9.91
C ASP A 69 5.10 13.33 10.12
N HIS A 70 5.01 12.23 10.84
CA HIS A 70 6.16 11.38 11.12
C HIS A 70 6.64 10.57 9.90
N GLU A 71 5.88 10.55 8.83
CA GLU A 71 6.21 9.87 7.59
C GLU A 71 6.57 10.83 6.46
N ALA A 72 6.47 12.15 6.70
CA ALA A 72 6.61 13.15 5.66
C ALA A 72 7.99 13.13 4.98
N GLN A 73 9.03 12.74 5.69
CA GLN A 73 10.39 12.66 5.13
C GLN A 73 10.62 11.40 4.28
N PHE A 74 9.72 10.43 4.35
CA PHE A 74 9.83 9.17 3.61
C PHE A 74 8.79 9.15 2.48
N ALA A 75 8.99 8.26 1.51
CA ALA A 75 8.08 8.13 0.36
C ALA A 75 6.89 7.22 0.74
N TRP A 76 6.04 7.70 1.65
CA TRP A 76 4.85 7.00 2.15
C TRP A 76 3.63 7.91 2.08
N VAL A 77 2.46 7.29 1.87
CA VAL A 77 1.17 7.97 1.91
C VAL A 77 0.19 7.15 2.74
N ARG A 78 -0.70 7.84 3.45
CA ARG A 78 -1.80 7.22 4.18
C ARG A 78 -3.04 7.18 3.31
N VAL A 79 -3.80 6.10 3.42
CA VAL A 79 -5.01 5.87 2.64
C VAL A 79 -6.15 5.54 3.59
N ARG A 80 -7.24 6.31 3.52
CA ARG A 80 -8.42 6.05 4.34
C ARG A 80 -9.26 4.96 3.69
N LEU A 81 -9.43 3.84 4.39
CA LEU A 81 -10.14 2.68 3.84
C LEU A 81 -11.59 3.00 3.49
N ALA A 82 -12.27 3.79 4.32
CA ALA A 82 -13.67 4.14 4.08
C ALA A 82 -13.90 4.98 2.82
N ALA A 83 -12.85 5.59 2.29
CA ALA A 83 -12.94 6.42 1.09
C ALA A 83 -12.69 5.62 -0.19
N LEU A 84 -12.29 4.35 -0.08
CA LEU A 84 -12.06 3.49 -1.25
C LEU A 84 -13.40 2.96 -1.77
N GLU A 85 -13.54 2.91 -3.09
CA GLU A 85 -14.78 2.47 -3.72
C GLU A 85 -14.99 0.96 -3.61
N GLY A 86 -13.91 0.17 -3.62
CA GLY A 86 -14.02 -1.28 -3.54
C GLY A 86 -12.68 -1.96 -3.42
N GLU A 87 -12.71 -3.30 -3.42
CA GLU A 87 -11.51 -4.12 -3.30
C GLU A 87 -10.54 -3.92 -4.45
N ASP A 88 -11.03 -3.64 -5.65
CA ASP A 88 -10.16 -3.44 -6.83
C ASP A 88 -9.25 -2.24 -6.63
N GLU A 89 -9.78 -1.15 -6.10
CA GLU A 89 -8.98 0.03 -5.80
C GLU A 89 -7.93 -0.27 -4.73
N LEU A 90 -8.32 -0.98 -3.68
CA LEU A 90 -7.39 -1.39 -2.62
C LEU A 90 -6.30 -2.30 -3.18
N ARG A 91 -6.66 -3.25 -4.03
CA ARG A 91 -5.69 -4.15 -4.66
C ARG A 91 -4.68 -3.37 -5.50
N ASP A 92 -5.15 -2.42 -6.30
CA ASP A 92 -4.26 -1.60 -7.13
C ASP A 92 -3.26 -0.80 -6.27
N ILE A 93 -3.72 -0.23 -5.17
CA ILE A 93 -2.88 0.53 -4.25
C ILE A 93 -1.82 -0.37 -3.61
N LEU A 94 -2.23 -1.54 -3.11
CA LEU A 94 -1.32 -2.48 -2.47
C LEU A 94 -0.31 -3.06 -3.47
N ALA A 95 -0.77 -3.41 -4.67
CA ALA A 95 0.10 -3.96 -5.71
C ALA A 95 1.13 -2.94 -6.19
N ASP A 96 0.74 -1.69 -6.35
CA ASP A 96 1.67 -0.63 -6.71
C ASP A 96 2.75 -0.45 -5.64
N SER A 97 2.36 -0.47 -4.37
CA SER A 97 3.30 -0.36 -3.26
C SER A 97 4.24 -1.57 -3.20
N TRP A 98 3.69 -2.78 -3.41
CA TRP A 98 4.47 -4.01 -3.50
C TRP A 98 5.56 -3.89 -4.57
N ARG A 99 5.19 -3.37 -5.73
CA ARG A 99 6.12 -3.20 -6.84
C ARG A 99 7.29 -2.29 -6.47
N GLN A 100 7.06 -1.28 -5.67
CA GLN A 100 8.12 -0.36 -5.23
C GLN A 100 9.09 -1.01 -4.25
N ALA A 101 8.67 -2.04 -3.54
CA ALA A 101 9.51 -2.75 -2.56
C ALA A 101 10.13 -4.04 -3.12
N ALA A 102 9.56 -4.60 -4.19
CA ALA A 102 9.97 -5.87 -4.75
C ALA A 102 11.36 -5.82 -5.39
N THR A 103 12.04 -6.97 -5.41
CA THR A 103 13.35 -7.09 -6.06
C THR A 103 13.19 -7.11 -7.58
N PRO A 104 14.27 -6.81 -8.35
CA PRO A 104 14.21 -6.94 -9.81
C PRO A 104 13.78 -8.32 -10.28
N ARG A 105 14.18 -9.36 -9.56
CA ARG A 105 13.80 -10.74 -9.88
C ARG A 105 12.29 -10.94 -9.81
N LEU A 106 11.66 -10.41 -8.75
CA LEU A 106 10.21 -10.49 -8.59
C LEU A 106 9.49 -9.64 -9.64
N LEU A 107 10.04 -8.48 -9.97
CA LEU A 107 9.45 -7.62 -11.01
C LEU A 107 9.49 -8.32 -12.38
N GLU A 108 10.54 -9.08 -12.68
CA GLU A 108 10.61 -9.86 -13.91
C GLU A 108 9.62 -11.01 -13.91
N ALA A 109 9.45 -11.67 -12.76
CA ALA A 109 8.52 -12.79 -12.64
C ALA A 109 7.05 -12.35 -12.73
N TYR A 110 6.76 -11.13 -12.30
CA TYR A 110 5.39 -10.58 -12.26
C TYR A 110 5.33 -9.20 -12.90
N PRO A 111 5.61 -9.10 -14.20
CA PRO A 111 5.83 -7.80 -14.84
C PRO A 111 4.61 -6.89 -14.90
N ARG A 112 3.40 -7.46 -14.74
CA ARG A 112 2.17 -6.66 -14.80
C ARG A 112 1.57 -6.34 -13.45
N LEU A 113 2.08 -6.95 -12.38
CA LEU A 113 1.55 -6.73 -11.05
C LEU A 113 1.84 -5.29 -10.60
N GLY A 114 0.81 -4.56 -10.23
CA GLY A 114 0.95 -3.16 -9.82
C GLY A 114 0.99 -2.17 -10.97
N LEU A 115 0.86 -2.64 -12.22
CA LEU A 115 0.77 -1.76 -13.38
C LEU A 115 -0.69 -1.63 -13.83
N PRO A 116 -1.05 -0.51 -14.50
CA PRO A 116 -2.38 -0.37 -15.07
C PRO A 116 -2.65 -1.47 -16.11
N PRO A 117 -3.90 -1.91 -16.26
CA PRO A 117 -4.22 -2.90 -17.31
C PRO A 117 -3.82 -2.38 -18.68
N ALA A 118 -3.32 -3.29 -19.52
CA ALA A 118 -2.98 -2.98 -20.88
C ALA A 118 -4.27 -2.78 -21.68
N GLY A 119 -4.33 -1.69 -22.41
CA GLY A 119 -5.55 -1.52 -23.22
C GLY A 119 -5.76 -0.18 -23.71
#